data_3f1a72503b85f4cb10f267c6c975306a
#
_entry.id   3f1a72503b85f4cb10f267c6c975306a
#
_cell.length_a   1.000
_cell.length_b   1.000
_cell.length_c   1.000
_cell.angle_alpha   90.00
_cell.angle_beta   90.00
_cell.angle_gamma   90.00
#
_symmetry.space_group_name_H-M   'P 1'
#
loop_
_entity.id
_entity.type
_entity.pdbx_description
1 polymer ?
#
loop_
_entity_poly.entity_id
_entity_poly.type
_entity_poly.pdbx_seq_one_letter_code
_entity_poly.pdbx_strand_id
1 'polypeptide(L)'
;MITLSHLTMRLAGGGHQVTILDDLTLEIPDKQRVAIVGPSGSGKSTLLGLIAGLDRPTSGSIMLNGVEISTMRESALARYRRDQIGYIFQSFHLIPTLTALENVLVPLELAGIRTAQDRATDLLRAVGLEERLHHYPVQLSGGEQQRVAVARAFACHPPILLADEPTGNLDSATGQHVMDLLHSLHRDYGTTLVLVTHDRALASSMERVIELRDGRIESDTFTDPGHRVAEPSP
;
A
#
# COMPACT_ATOMS: atom_id res chain seq x y z
N MET A 1 1.85 13.93 -3.86
CA MET A 1 3.17 13.71 -4.53
C MET A 1 4.14 13.04 -3.57
N ILE A 2 4.85 12.03 -4.02
CA ILE A 2 5.90 11.32 -3.26
C ILE A 2 7.23 11.65 -3.93
N THR A 3 8.20 12.16 -3.17
CA THR A 3 9.54 12.45 -3.68
C THR A 3 10.59 11.80 -2.77
N LEU A 4 11.43 10.97 -3.36
CA LEU A 4 12.55 10.31 -2.72
C LEU A 4 13.84 10.88 -3.31
N SER A 5 14.76 11.34 -2.46
CA SER A 5 16.01 11.94 -2.91
C SER A 5 17.20 11.22 -2.28
N HIS A 6 18.02 10.58 -3.12
CA HIS A 6 19.25 9.89 -2.70
C HIS A 6 19.03 8.91 -1.54
N LEU A 7 17.91 8.17 -1.60
CA LEU A 7 17.46 7.31 -0.51
C LEU A 7 18.33 6.05 -0.41
N THR A 8 18.95 5.88 0.75
CA THR A 8 19.76 4.69 1.03
C THR A 8 19.28 4.03 2.32
N MET A 9 19.14 2.71 2.29
CA MET A 9 18.83 1.90 3.46
C MET A 9 19.84 0.79 3.65
N ARG A 10 20.50 0.78 4.81
CA ARG A 10 21.47 -0.24 5.22
C ARG A 10 21.03 -0.85 6.53
N LEU A 11 21.06 -2.17 6.60
CA LEU A 11 20.78 -2.92 7.81
C LEU A 11 22.05 -3.58 8.33
N ALA A 12 22.25 -3.54 9.65
CA ALA A 12 23.32 -4.28 10.31
C ALA A 12 22.84 -5.72 10.54
N GLY A 13 23.57 -6.70 10.00
CA GLY A 13 23.27 -8.13 10.17
C GLY A 13 24.54 -8.95 10.22
N GLY A 14 24.69 -9.82 11.22
CA GLY A 14 25.80 -10.80 11.29
C GLY A 14 27.23 -10.23 11.23
N GLY A 15 27.43 -8.98 11.71
CA GLY A 15 28.74 -8.32 11.67
C GLY A 15 29.05 -7.60 10.35
N HIS A 16 28.13 -7.63 9.38
CA HIS A 16 28.26 -6.93 8.10
C HIS A 16 27.09 -5.96 7.90
N GLN A 17 27.33 -4.88 7.14
CA GLN A 17 26.25 -4.01 6.66
C GLN A 17 25.74 -4.54 5.32
N VAL A 18 24.43 -4.74 5.23
CA VAL A 18 23.74 -5.11 3.98
C VAL A 18 23.02 -3.87 3.47
N THR A 19 23.35 -3.44 2.27
CA THR A 19 22.63 -2.34 1.59
C THR A 19 21.38 -2.92 0.94
N ILE A 20 20.21 -2.46 1.36
CA ILE A 20 18.90 -2.88 0.86
C ILE A 20 18.44 -1.95 -0.25
N LEU A 21 18.63 -0.63 -0.07
CA LEU A 21 18.40 0.39 -1.09
C LEU A 21 19.65 1.26 -1.22
N ASP A 22 20.01 1.58 -2.45
CA ASP A 22 21.27 2.25 -2.76
C ASP A 22 21.05 3.45 -3.68
N ASP A 23 21.12 4.66 -3.09
CA ASP A 23 21.04 5.96 -3.77
C ASP A 23 19.81 6.13 -4.68
N LEU A 24 18.63 5.72 -4.19
CA LEU A 24 17.41 5.72 -4.97
C LEU A 24 16.78 7.11 -4.99
N THR A 25 16.54 7.62 -6.20
CA THR A 25 15.81 8.88 -6.44
C THR A 25 14.58 8.57 -7.29
N LEU A 26 13.41 9.01 -6.81
CA LEU A 26 12.12 8.72 -7.46
C LEU A 26 11.12 9.81 -7.15
N GLU A 27 10.34 10.19 -8.14
CA GLU A 27 9.18 11.07 -7.99
C GLU A 27 7.92 10.37 -8.50
N ILE A 28 6.87 10.34 -7.67
CA ILE A 28 5.54 9.84 -8.03
C ILE A 28 4.55 11.00 -7.88
N PRO A 29 3.99 11.50 -9.00
CA PRO A 29 2.96 12.54 -8.99
C PRO A 29 1.71 12.15 -8.22
N ASP A 30 0.92 13.14 -7.81
CA ASP A 30 -0.38 12.90 -7.21
C ASP A 30 -1.31 12.15 -8.17
N LYS A 31 -2.15 11.32 -7.59
CA LYS A 31 -3.18 10.55 -8.31
C LYS A 31 -2.63 9.59 -9.38
N GLN A 32 -1.36 9.23 -9.33
CA GLN A 32 -0.78 8.23 -10.21
C GLN A 32 -0.95 6.82 -9.62
N ARG A 33 -1.14 5.83 -10.49
CA ARG A 33 -1.11 4.40 -10.15
C ARG A 33 0.22 3.82 -10.60
N VAL A 34 1.03 3.40 -9.63
CA VAL A 34 2.40 2.91 -9.87
C VAL A 34 2.53 1.49 -9.35
N ALA A 35 3.09 0.60 -10.16
CA ALA A 35 3.57 -0.69 -9.70
C ALA A 35 5.08 -0.67 -9.46
N ILE A 36 5.53 -1.23 -8.36
CA ILE A 36 6.93 -1.52 -8.08
C ILE A 36 7.12 -3.03 -8.18
N VAL A 37 7.91 -3.47 -9.14
CA VAL A 37 8.16 -4.89 -9.41
C VAL A 37 9.65 -5.21 -9.21
N GLY A 38 10.00 -6.49 -9.22
CA GLY A 38 11.38 -6.96 -9.12
C GLY A 38 11.49 -8.28 -8.37
N PRO A 39 12.65 -8.94 -8.38
CA PRO A 39 12.86 -10.21 -7.72
C PRO A 39 12.68 -10.11 -6.19
N SER A 40 12.52 -11.26 -5.52
CA SER A 40 12.52 -11.30 -4.06
C SER A 40 13.85 -10.77 -3.52
N GLY A 41 13.79 -9.98 -2.45
CA GLY A 41 14.99 -9.36 -1.86
C GLY A 41 15.49 -8.09 -2.55
N SER A 42 14.84 -7.61 -3.63
CA SER A 42 15.27 -6.37 -4.32
C SER A 42 15.01 -5.07 -3.54
N GLY A 43 14.35 -5.13 -2.38
CA GLY A 43 14.09 -3.96 -1.52
C GLY A 43 12.70 -3.34 -1.65
N LYS A 44 11.75 -3.96 -2.40
CA LYS A 44 10.39 -3.41 -2.66
C LYS A 44 9.60 -3.10 -1.39
N SER A 45 9.42 -4.10 -0.51
CA SER A 45 8.68 -3.90 0.75
C SER A 45 9.40 -2.93 1.69
N THR A 46 10.74 -2.90 1.67
CA THR A 46 11.54 -1.91 2.42
C THR A 46 11.28 -0.50 1.88
N LEU A 47 11.27 -0.33 0.56
CA LEU A 47 10.95 0.94 -0.06
C LEU A 47 9.55 1.41 0.33
N LEU A 48 8.56 0.51 0.28
CA LEU A 48 7.19 0.82 0.67
C LEU A 48 7.11 1.19 2.16
N GLY A 49 7.81 0.46 3.04
CA GLY A 49 7.90 0.76 4.47
C GLY A 49 8.54 2.13 4.78
N LEU A 50 9.55 2.52 4.01
CA LEU A 50 10.17 3.85 4.10
C LEU A 50 9.22 4.95 3.66
N ILE A 51 8.51 4.78 2.53
CA ILE A 51 7.46 5.72 2.08
C ILE A 51 6.34 5.83 3.11
N ALA A 52 5.98 4.71 3.76
CA ALA A 52 5.00 4.71 4.84
C ALA A 52 5.51 5.36 6.14
N GLY A 53 6.79 5.65 6.24
CA GLY A 53 7.41 6.12 7.50
C GLY A 53 7.35 5.06 8.61
N LEU A 54 7.30 3.77 8.27
CA LEU A 54 7.41 2.66 9.23
C LEU A 54 8.86 2.44 9.63
N ASP A 55 9.78 2.71 8.68
CA ASP A 55 11.22 2.67 8.87
C ASP A 55 11.85 4.03 8.57
N ARG A 56 13.10 4.21 8.97
CA ARG A 56 13.89 5.41 8.67
C ARG A 56 15.03 5.08 7.73
N PRO A 57 15.26 5.90 6.69
CA PRO A 57 16.38 5.70 5.81
C PRO A 57 17.71 5.92 6.56
N THR A 58 18.78 5.27 6.09
CA THR A 58 20.14 5.52 6.59
C THR A 58 20.64 6.89 6.12
N SER A 59 20.28 7.29 4.90
CA SER A 59 20.56 8.61 4.34
C SER A 59 19.54 8.94 3.23
N GLY A 60 19.53 10.21 2.80
CA GLY A 60 18.55 10.73 1.85
C GLY A 60 17.31 11.28 2.53
N SER A 61 16.32 11.68 1.74
CA SER A 61 15.09 12.29 2.24
C SER A 61 13.85 11.74 1.56
N ILE A 62 12.74 11.78 2.30
CA ILE A 62 11.40 11.38 1.84
C ILE A 62 10.46 12.55 2.07
N MET A 63 9.89 13.05 0.99
CA MET A 63 8.86 14.08 1.03
C MET A 63 7.53 13.51 0.54
N LEU A 64 6.47 13.71 1.34
CA LEU A 64 5.11 13.33 0.98
C LEU A 64 4.22 14.58 1.04
N ASN A 65 3.59 14.91 -0.09
CA ASN A 65 2.73 16.11 -0.21
C ASN A 65 3.40 17.40 0.27
N GLY A 66 4.71 17.57 -0.06
CA GLY A 66 5.51 18.73 0.34
C GLY A 66 6.01 18.72 1.78
N VAL A 67 5.78 17.64 2.54
CA VAL A 67 6.22 17.50 3.93
C VAL A 67 7.35 16.46 4.01
N GLU A 68 8.49 16.85 4.56
CA GLU A 68 9.60 15.93 4.79
C GLU A 68 9.33 15.06 6.02
N ILE A 69 9.20 13.74 5.81
CA ILE A 69 8.90 12.79 6.88
C ILE A 69 10.14 12.12 7.48
N SER A 70 11.26 12.09 6.76
CA SER A 70 12.50 11.40 7.17
C SER A 70 13.10 11.93 8.47
N THR A 71 12.88 13.21 8.77
CA THR A 71 13.42 13.89 9.96
C THR A 71 12.39 14.10 11.07
N MET A 72 11.12 13.68 10.85
CA MET A 72 10.06 13.85 11.84
C MET A 72 10.31 13.06 13.13
N ARG A 73 9.88 13.63 14.26
CA ARG A 73 9.78 12.89 15.53
C ARG A 73 8.66 11.86 15.43
N GLU A 74 8.82 10.70 16.08
CA GLU A 74 7.89 9.58 15.97
C GLU A 74 6.43 9.97 16.26
N SER A 75 6.19 10.79 17.28
CA SER A 75 4.82 11.22 17.60
C SER A 75 4.16 12.09 16.51
N ALA A 76 4.95 12.87 15.77
CA ALA A 76 4.46 13.66 14.64
C ALA A 76 4.28 12.76 13.40
N LEU A 77 5.22 11.85 13.16
CA LEU A 77 5.19 10.89 12.08
C LEU A 77 3.99 9.93 12.19
N ALA A 78 3.69 9.45 13.42
CA ALA A 78 2.53 8.59 13.66
C ALA A 78 1.20 9.29 13.32
N ARG A 79 1.04 10.59 13.67
CA ARG A 79 -0.13 11.38 13.26
C ARG A 79 -0.18 11.58 11.75
N TYR A 80 0.97 11.88 11.14
CA TYR A 80 1.06 12.05 9.69
C TYR A 80 0.67 10.77 8.95
N ARG A 81 1.20 9.60 9.38
CA ARG A 81 0.81 8.28 8.83
C ARG A 81 -0.69 8.07 8.90
N ARG A 82 -1.30 8.26 10.08
CA ARG A 82 -2.73 8.09 10.29
C ARG A 82 -3.57 8.89 9.30
N ASP A 83 -3.16 10.14 9.04
CA ASP A 83 -3.96 11.09 8.27
C ASP A 83 -3.66 11.05 6.76
N GLN A 84 -2.46 10.63 6.36
CA GLN A 84 -1.98 10.75 4.98
C GLN A 84 -1.75 9.43 4.26
N ILE A 85 -1.65 8.30 4.99
CA ILE A 85 -1.21 7.03 4.42
C ILE A 85 -2.16 5.92 4.81
N GLY A 86 -2.72 5.24 3.80
CA GLY A 86 -3.32 3.92 3.96
C GLY A 86 -2.30 2.85 3.61
N TYR A 87 -2.19 1.80 4.40
CA TYR A 87 -1.27 0.70 4.13
C TYR A 87 -2.00 -0.64 4.14
N ILE A 88 -1.84 -1.39 3.05
CA ILE A 88 -2.38 -2.74 2.87
C ILE A 88 -1.21 -3.70 2.87
N PHE A 89 -1.18 -4.59 3.86
CA PHE A 89 -0.12 -5.59 4.03
C PHE A 89 -0.48 -6.90 3.33
N GLN A 90 0.53 -7.65 2.92
CA GLN A 90 0.38 -8.99 2.35
C GLN A 90 -0.33 -9.97 3.30
N SER A 91 -0.07 -9.89 4.59
CA SER A 91 -0.63 -10.78 5.62
C SER A 91 -1.82 -10.17 6.37
N PHE A 92 -2.56 -9.25 5.74
CA PHE A 92 -3.75 -8.55 6.25
C PHE A 92 -3.52 -7.73 7.52
N HIS A 93 -2.76 -8.23 8.50
CA HIS A 93 -2.46 -7.60 9.79
C HIS A 93 -3.72 -7.10 10.52
N LEU A 94 -4.81 -7.87 10.47
CA LEU A 94 -5.98 -7.59 11.28
C LEU A 94 -5.69 -7.89 12.74
N ILE A 95 -6.28 -7.11 13.64
CA ILE A 95 -6.21 -7.35 15.07
C ILE A 95 -7.13 -8.54 15.39
N PRO A 96 -6.61 -9.70 15.81
CA PRO A 96 -7.39 -10.95 15.87
C PRO A 96 -8.49 -10.96 16.94
N THR A 97 -8.38 -10.09 17.93
CA THR A 97 -9.35 -9.92 19.03
C THR A 97 -10.44 -8.91 18.73
N LEU A 98 -10.38 -8.25 17.57
CA LEU A 98 -11.37 -7.28 17.10
C LEU A 98 -12.17 -7.87 15.94
N THR A 99 -13.45 -7.54 15.86
CA THR A 99 -14.32 -7.86 14.73
C THR A 99 -13.89 -7.11 13.46
N ALA A 100 -14.48 -7.44 12.31
CA ALA A 100 -14.26 -6.72 11.07
C ALA A 100 -14.56 -5.20 11.23
N LEU A 101 -15.69 -4.88 11.84
CA LEU A 101 -16.10 -3.51 12.11
C LEU A 101 -15.11 -2.78 13.03
N GLU A 102 -14.72 -3.40 14.13
CA GLU A 102 -13.77 -2.81 15.07
C GLU A 102 -12.39 -2.61 14.46
N ASN A 103 -11.92 -3.50 13.58
CA ASN A 103 -10.67 -3.32 12.84
C ASN A 103 -10.69 -2.06 11.96
N VAL A 104 -11.83 -1.73 11.35
CA VAL A 104 -12.00 -0.51 10.53
C VAL A 104 -12.24 0.73 11.40
N LEU A 105 -12.85 0.55 12.58
CA LEU A 105 -13.08 1.63 13.55
C LEU A 105 -11.79 2.18 14.15
N VAL A 106 -10.79 1.34 14.43
CA VAL A 106 -9.54 1.76 15.10
C VAL A 106 -8.93 3.02 14.51
N PRO A 107 -8.62 3.13 13.20
CA PRO A 107 -8.03 4.34 12.65
C PRO A 107 -8.97 5.56 12.74
N LEU A 108 -10.28 5.37 12.62
CA LEU A 108 -11.28 6.44 12.70
C LEU A 108 -11.38 7.03 14.10
N GLU A 109 -11.38 6.18 15.12
CA GLU A 109 -11.40 6.59 16.53
C GLU A 109 -10.10 7.31 16.91
N LEU A 110 -8.95 6.79 16.48
CA LEU A 110 -7.66 7.44 16.69
C LEU A 110 -7.57 8.81 16.00
N ALA A 111 -8.32 8.99 14.91
CA ALA A 111 -8.45 10.28 14.22
C ALA A 111 -9.50 11.20 14.86
N GLY A 112 -10.26 10.73 15.85
CA GLY A 112 -11.31 11.51 16.54
C GLY A 112 -12.53 11.78 15.66
N ILE A 113 -12.82 10.93 14.68
CA ILE A 113 -13.95 11.09 13.75
C ILE A 113 -15.25 10.75 14.48
N ARG A 114 -16.16 11.71 14.62
CA ARG A 114 -17.42 11.57 15.37
C ARG A 114 -18.38 10.54 14.74
N THR A 115 -18.34 10.38 13.43
CA THR A 115 -19.18 9.44 12.65
C THR A 115 -18.42 8.14 12.35
N ALA A 116 -17.47 7.74 13.21
CA ALA A 116 -16.61 6.58 12.98
C ALA A 116 -17.41 5.30 12.71
N GLN A 117 -18.46 5.06 13.51
CA GLN A 117 -19.30 3.86 13.40
C GLN A 117 -20.01 3.76 12.06
N ASP A 118 -20.69 4.84 11.64
CA ASP A 118 -21.42 4.87 10.37
C ASP A 118 -20.45 4.70 9.20
N ARG A 119 -19.34 5.42 9.24
CA ARG A 119 -18.31 5.37 8.19
C ARG A 119 -17.65 4.00 8.08
N ALA A 120 -17.33 3.35 9.20
CA ALA A 120 -16.77 2.00 9.17
C ALA A 120 -17.78 0.99 8.59
N THR A 121 -19.06 1.13 8.93
CA THR A 121 -20.14 0.31 8.39
C THR A 121 -20.29 0.52 6.88
N ASP A 122 -20.28 1.76 6.42
CA ASP A 122 -20.39 2.09 4.99
C ASP A 122 -19.19 1.56 4.19
N LEU A 123 -17.98 1.66 4.74
CA LEU A 123 -16.79 1.11 4.10
C LEU A 123 -16.85 -0.42 3.98
N LEU A 124 -17.29 -1.11 5.04
CA LEU A 124 -17.44 -2.57 4.99
C LEU A 124 -18.56 -2.99 4.03
N ARG A 125 -19.64 -2.23 3.94
CA ARG A 125 -20.68 -2.43 2.92
C ARG A 125 -20.12 -2.23 1.51
N ALA A 126 -19.34 -1.17 1.28
CA ALA A 126 -18.72 -0.89 -0.01
C ALA A 126 -17.77 -1.99 -0.49
N VAL A 127 -17.13 -2.72 0.44
CA VAL A 127 -16.29 -3.87 0.12
C VAL A 127 -17.05 -5.21 0.16
N GLY A 128 -18.39 -5.19 0.23
CA GLY A 128 -19.26 -6.38 0.19
C GLY A 128 -19.20 -7.25 1.45
N LEU A 129 -19.02 -6.63 2.63
CA LEU A 129 -18.92 -7.32 3.92
C LEU A 129 -20.00 -6.89 4.92
N GLU A 130 -21.15 -6.41 4.45
CA GLU A 130 -22.25 -5.98 5.33
C GLU A 130 -22.74 -7.08 6.28
N GLU A 131 -22.77 -8.34 5.84
CA GLU A 131 -23.16 -9.47 6.67
C GLU A 131 -22.03 -10.00 7.57
N ARG A 132 -20.84 -9.41 7.51
CA ARG A 132 -19.62 -9.85 8.21
C ARG A 132 -19.12 -8.87 9.28
N LEU A 133 -19.85 -7.80 9.55
CA LEU A 133 -19.43 -6.71 10.47
C LEU A 133 -18.92 -7.22 11.81
N HIS A 134 -19.61 -8.21 12.39
CA HIS A 134 -19.34 -8.74 13.74
C HIS A 134 -18.51 -10.03 13.72
N HIS A 135 -17.98 -10.45 12.57
CA HIS A 135 -17.10 -11.61 12.49
C HIS A 135 -15.68 -11.25 12.90
N TYR A 136 -15.05 -12.13 13.63
CA TYR A 136 -13.62 -12.06 13.97
C TYR A 136 -12.78 -12.54 12.77
N PRO A 137 -11.50 -12.12 12.64
CA PRO A 137 -10.64 -12.55 11.54
C PRO A 137 -10.59 -14.05 11.32
N VAL A 138 -10.59 -14.85 12.39
CA VAL A 138 -10.59 -16.33 12.31
C VAL A 138 -11.86 -16.92 11.64
N GLN A 139 -12.94 -16.17 11.58
CA GLN A 139 -14.22 -16.56 10.96
C GLN A 139 -14.34 -16.10 9.51
N LEU A 140 -13.37 -15.34 9.01
CA LEU A 140 -13.34 -14.76 7.67
C LEU A 140 -12.40 -15.54 6.76
N SER A 141 -12.80 -15.73 5.51
CA SER A 141 -11.90 -16.22 4.46
C SER A 141 -10.76 -15.24 4.22
N GLY A 142 -9.67 -15.69 3.58
CA GLY A 142 -8.53 -14.82 3.25
C GLY A 142 -8.93 -13.59 2.44
N GLY A 143 -9.83 -13.77 1.47
CA GLY A 143 -10.36 -12.66 0.67
C GLY A 143 -11.24 -11.69 1.45
N GLU A 144 -12.04 -12.20 2.41
CA GLU A 144 -12.81 -11.33 3.31
C GLU A 144 -11.88 -10.55 4.23
N GLN A 145 -10.85 -11.19 4.80
CA GLN A 145 -9.83 -10.51 5.62
C GLN A 145 -9.12 -9.41 4.83
N GLN A 146 -8.76 -9.68 3.57
CA GLN A 146 -8.12 -8.66 2.71
C GLN A 146 -9.05 -7.48 2.46
N ARG A 147 -10.34 -7.73 2.19
CA ARG A 147 -11.32 -6.63 2.02
C ARG A 147 -11.50 -5.81 3.30
N VAL A 148 -11.46 -6.43 4.49
CA VAL A 148 -11.41 -5.69 5.76
C VAL A 148 -10.14 -4.84 5.85
N ALA A 149 -8.97 -5.39 5.47
CA ALA A 149 -7.70 -4.65 5.48
C ALA A 149 -7.72 -3.47 4.51
N VAL A 150 -8.34 -3.61 3.32
CA VAL A 150 -8.55 -2.51 2.37
C VAL A 150 -9.47 -1.44 2.97
N ALA A 151 -10.62 -1.82 3.54
CA ALA A 151 -11.54 -0.89 4.19
C ALA A 151 -10.85 -0.12 5.34
N ARG A 152 -10.06 -0.81 6.16
CA ARG A 152 -9.27 -0.20 7.23
C ARG A 152 -8.23 0.78 6.70
N ALA A 153 -7.47 0.40 5.67
CA ALA A 153 -6.46 1.27 5.07
C ALA A 153 -7.06 2.54 4.49
N PHE A 154 -8.29 2.45 4.00
CA PHE A 154 -9.01 3.57 3.40
C PHE A 154 -9.87 4.37 4.39
N ALA A 155 -9.94 3.95 5.66
CA ALA A 155 -10.84 4.51 6.66
C ALA A 155 -10.74 6.05 6.80
N CYS A 156 -9.53 6.59 6.82
CA CYS A 156 -9.29 8.04 6.92
C CYS A 156 -9.23 8.79 5.58
N HIS A 157 -9.61 8.19 4.45
CA HIS A 157 -9.48 8.73 3.09
C HIS A 157 -8.07 9.27 2.81
N PRO A 158 -7.05 8.42 2.92
CA PRO A 158 -5.68 8.86 2.77
C PRO A 158 -5.41 9.27 1.32
N PRO A 159 -4.65 10.35 1.08
CA PRO A 159 -4.23 10.75 -0.26
C PRO A 159 -3.21 9.77 -0.89
N ILE A 160 -2.55 8.95 -0.07
CA ILE A 160 -1.58 7.94 -0.52
C ILE A 160 -2.02 6.57 0.00
N LEU A 161 -2.16 5.61 -0.91
CA LEU A 161 -2.45 4.22 -0.60
C LEU A 161 -1.27 3.35 -1.04
N LEU A 162 -0.69 2.63 -0.10
CA LEU A 162 0.42 1.73 -0.30
C LEU A 162 -0.06 0.29 -0.13
N ALA A 163 0.23 -0.58 -1.10
CA ALA A 163 -0.20 -1.96 -1.07
C ALA A 163 0.99 -2.90 -1.33
N ASP A 164 1.32 -3.71 -0.34
CA ASP A 164 2.39 -4.71 -0.42
C ASP A 164 1.79 -6.08 -0.71
N GLU A 165 1.94 -6.57 -1.95
CA GLU A 165 1.42 -7.87 -2.43
C GLU A 165 -0.06 -8.12 -2.04
N PRO A 166 -1.00 -7.18 -2.32
CA PRO A 166 -2.36 -7.21 -1.77
C PRO A 166 -3.18 -8.43 -2.20
N THR A 167 -2.73 -9.18 -3.19
CA THR A 167 -3.39 -10.38 -3.72
C THR A 167 -2.57 -11.65 -3.56
N GLY A 168 -1.36 -11.56 -2.99
CA GLY A 168 -0.39 -12.67 -2.95
C GLY A 168 -0.86 -13.92 -2.20
N ASN A 169 -1.84 -13.80 -1.30
CA ASN A 169 -2.40 -14.90 -0.52
C ASN A 169 -3.83 -15.27 -0.95
N LEU A 170 -4.27 -14.83 -2.15
CA LEU A 170 -5.64 -15.02 -2.64
C LEU A 170 -5.65 -15.85 -3.91
N ASP A 171 -6.77 -16.54 -4.16
CA ASP A 171 -7.03 -17.10 -5.48
C ASP A 171 -7.26 -15.99 -6.51
N SER A 172 -7.11 -16.32 -7.79
CA SER A 172 -7.14 -15.34 -8.89
C SER A 172 -8.44 -14.54 -8.96
N ALA A 173 -9.59 -15.17 -8.71
CA ALA A 173 -10.89 -14.48 -8.78
C ALA A 173 -11.05 -13.49 -7.63
N THR A 174 -10.69 -13.91 -6.42
CA THR A 174 -10.71 -13.05 -5.23
C THR A 174 -9.68 -11.93 -5.35
N GLY A 175 -8.48 -12.22 -5.87
CA GLY A 175 -7.45 -11.23 -6.15
C GLY A 175 -7.93 -10.14 -7.12
N GLN A 176 -8.61 -10.55 -8.21
CA GLN A 176 -9.18 -9.59 -9.17
C GLN A 176 -10.20 -8.65 -8.50
N HIS A 177 -11.09 -9.16 -7.67
CA HIS A 177 -12.08 -8.34 -6.95
C HIS A 177 -11.39 -7.31 -6.02
N VAL A 178 -10.29 -7.69 -5.35
CA VAL A 178 -9.50 -6.74 -4.53
C VAL A 178 -8.88 -5.66 -5.40
N MET A 179 -8.33 -6.01 -6.56
CA MET A 179 -7.74 -5.03 -7.47
C MET A 179 -8.80 -4.08 -8.06
N ASP A 180 -9.97 -4.59 -8.45
CA ASP A 180 -11.07 -3.77 -8.93
C ASP A 180 -11.53 -2.76 -7.87
N LEU A 181 -11.56 -3.19 -6.60
CA LEU A 181 -11.84 -2.32 -5.46
C LEU A 181 -10.78 -1.22 -5.31
N LEU A 182 -9.48 -1.55 -5.37
CA LEU A 182 -8.39 -0.58 -5.29
C LEU A 182 -8.45 0.43 -6.44
N HIS A 183 -8.76 -0.02 -7.65
CA HIS A 183 -8.95 0.85 -8.80
C HIS A 183 -10.17 1.77 -8.66
N SER A 184 -11.28 1.28 -8.09
CA SER A 184 -12.45 2.13 -7.83
C SER A 184 -12.15 3.20 -6.78
N LEU A 185 -11.50 2.83 -5.68
CA LEU A 185 -11.08 3.77 -4.63
C LEU A 185 -10.14 4.86 -5.18
N HIS A 186 -9.15 4.46 -5.99
CA HIS A 186 -8.29 5.41 -6.68
C HIS A 186 -9.09 6.40 -7.55
N ARG A 187 -9.98 5.89 -8.40
CA ARG A 187 -10.78 6.71 -9.33
C ARG A 187 -11.74 7.65 -8.61
N ASP A 188 -12.44 7.14 -7.57
CA ASP A 188 -13.51 7.86 -6.90
C ASP A 188 -12.99 8.94 -5.95
N TYR A 189 -11.79 8.73 -5.37
CA TYR A 189 -11.19 9.62 -4.37
C TYR A 189 -9.90 10.31 -4.83
N GLY A 190 -9.36 9.94 -5.98
CA GLY A 190 -8.12 10.52 -6.50
C GLY A 190 -6.89 10.20 -5.65
N THR A 191 -6.85 9.02 -5.04
CA THR A 191 -5.75 8.56 -4.18
C THR A 191 -4.54 8.17 -5.03
N THR A 192 -3.33 8.56 -4.65
CA THR A 192 -2.10 8.01 -5.26
C THR A 192 -1.93 6.56 -4.82
N LEU A 193 -1.85 5.62 -5.76
CA LEU A 193 -1.73 4.18 -5.48
C LEU A 193 -0.33 3.68 -5.82
N VAL A 194 0.38 3.17 -4.83
CA VAL A 194 1.67 2.48 -5.02
C VAL A 194 1.51 1.01 -4.65
N LEU A 195 1.63 0.14 -5.64
CA LEU A 195 1.46 -1.30 -5.51
C LEU A 195 2.82 -2.01 -5.64
N VAL A 196 3.21 -2.78 -4.66
CA VAL A 196 4.29 -3.77 -4.80
C VAL A 196 3.69 -5.10 -5.21
N THR A 197 4.21 -5.70 -6.27
CA THR A 197 3.79 -7.02 -6.72
C THR A 197 4.87 -7.73 -7.54
N HIS A 198 4.83 -9.05 -7.55
CA HIS A 198 5.59 -9.88 -8.48
C HIS A 198 4.74 -10.34 -9.68
N ASP A 199 3.43 -10.08 -9.67
CA ASP A 199 2.51 -10.40 -10.76
C ASP A 199 2.59 -9.34 -11.87
N ARG A 200 3.11 -9.76 -13.04
CA ARG A 200 3.24 -8.88 -14.21
C ARG A 200 1.91 -8.43 -14.79
N ALA A 201 0.85 -9.23 -14.67
CA ALA A 201 -0.47 -8.86 -15.17
C ALA A 201 -1.05 -7.72 -14.32
N LEU A 202 -0.92 -7.80 -13.00
CA LEU A 202 -1.31 -6.72 -12.10
C LEU A 202 -0.47 -5.46 -12.34
N ALA A 203 0.85 -5.60 -12.49
CA ALA A 203 1.73 -4.47 -12.76
C ALA A 203 1.35 -3.74 -14.07
N SER A 204 1.03 -4.48 -15.14
CA SER A 204 0.63 -3.89 -16.42
C SER A 204 -0.72 -3.17 -16.40
N SER A 205 -1.54 -3.36 -15.37
CA SER A 205 -2.79 -2.61 -15.16
C SER A 205 -2.56 -1.22 -14.55
N MET A 206 -1.35 -0.93 -14.10
CA MET A 206 -0.96 0.39 -13.56
C MET A 206 -0.51 1.34 -14.67
N GLU A 207 -0.47 2.63 -14.38
CA GLU A 207 -0.05 3.68 -15.35
C GLU A 207 1.47 3.73 -15.53
N ARG A 208 2.21 3.26 -14.50
CA ARG A 208 3.68 3.27 -14.48
C ARG A 208 4.20 2.04 -13.77
N VAL A 209 5.23 1.43 -14.32
CA VAL A 209 5.91 0.27 -13.74
C VAL A 209 7.37 0.62 -13.49
N ILE A 210 7.79 0.47 -12.24
CA ILE A 210 9.15 0.70 -11.77
C ILE A 210 9.74 -0.67 -11.40
N GLU A 211 10.80 -1.07 -12.08
CA GLU A 211 11.50 -2.30 -11.77
C GLU A 211 12.66 -2.02 -10.81
N LEU A 212 12.64 -2.68 -9.67
CA LEU A 212 13.67 -2.58 -8.65
C LEU A 212 14.54 -3.84 -8.67
N ARG A 213 15.86 -3.65 -8.79
CA ARG A 213 16.84 -4.72 -8.70
C ARG A 213 18.03 -4.30 -7.84
N ASP A 214 18.43 -5.16 -6.91
CA ASP A 214 19.58 -4.94 -6.00
C ASP A 214 19.57 -3.56 -5.33
N GLY A 215 18.36 -3.11 -4.92
CA GLY A 215 18.17 -1.84 -4.22
C GLY A 215 18.21 -0.60 -5.11
N ARG A 216 18.24 -0.76 -6.44
CA ARG A 216 18.26 0.35 -7.42
C ARG A 216 17.12 0.25 -8.41
N ILE A 217 16.72 1.36 -9.00
CA ILE A 217 15.77 1.38 -10.12
C ILE A 217 16.50 0.91 -11.36
N GLU A 218 16.07 -0.23 -11.93
CA GLU A 218 16.59 -0.79 -13.17
C GLU A 218 15.85 -0.23 -14.40
N SER A 219 14.53 -0.10 -14.29
CA SER A 219 13.69 0.48 -15.32
C SER A 219 12.51 1.26 -14.72
N ASP A 220 12.03 2.24 -15.48
CA ASP A 220 10.91 3.10 -15.13
C ASP A 220 10.12 3.39 -16.40
N THR A 221 8.97 2.75 -16.56
CA THR A 221 8.20 2.75 -17.81
C THR A 221 6.75 3.13 -17.55
N PHE A 222 6.19 3.96 -18.46
CA PHE A 222 4.77 4.27 -18.48
C PHE A 222 4.05 3.24 -19.34
N THR A 223 3.00 2.65 -18.81
CA THR A 223 2.11 1.77 -19.55
C THR A 223 1.03 2.61 -20.20
N ASP A 224 0.80 2.43 -21.50
CA ASP A 224 -0.34 3.06 -22.17
C ASP A 224 -1.63 2.31 -21.69
N PRO A 225 -2.55 2.96 -20.97
CA PRO A 225 -3.76 2.32 -20.47
C PRO A 225 -4.72 1.85 -21.58
N GLY A 226 -4.41 2.12 -22.84
CA GLY A 226 -5.16 1.69 -24.03
C GLY A 226 -4.67 0.38 -24.68
N HIS A 227 -3.49 -0.11 -24.35
CA HIS A 227 -2.93 -1.32 -24.96
C HIS A 227 -3.25 -2.57 -24.14
N ARG A 228 -4.43 -3.14 -24.31
CA ARG A 228 -4.67 -4.55 -23.95
C ARG A 228 -3.75 -5.39 -24.82
N VAL A 229 -2.76 -6.04 -24.23
CA VAL A 229 -1.99 -7.07 -24.89
C VAL A 229 -2.98 -8.10 -25.41
N ALA A 230 -3.11 -8.22 -26.74
CA ALA A 230 -3.88 -9.30 -27.37
C ALA A 230 -3.24 -10.61 -26.93
N GLU A 231 -4.02 -11.47 -26.28
CA GLU A 231 -3.57 -12.84 -25.99
C GLU A 231 -3.20 -13.52 -27.31
N PRO A 232 -2.08 -14.26 -27.36
CA PRO A 232 -1.80 -15.09 -28.52
C PRO A 232 -2.89 -16.15 -28.59
N SER A 233 -3.64 -16.15 -29.70
CA SER A 233 -4.62 -17.20 -30.01
C SER A 233 -3.92 -18.56 -30.11
N PRO A 234 -4.63 -19.64 -29.71
CA PRO A 234 -4.10 -20.99 -29.57
C PRO A 234 -3.58 -21.62 -30.88
#